data_81d81b34c15a9a7b6a3ee981d98b85d4
#
_entry.id   81d81b34c15a9a7b6a3ee981d98b85d4
#
_cell.length_a   1.000
_cell.length_b   1.000
_cell.length_c   1.000
_cell.angle_alpha   90.00
_cell.angle_beta   90.00
_cell.angle_gamma   90.00
#
_symmetry.space_group_name_H-M   'P 1'
#
loop_
_entity.id
_entity.type
_entity.pdbx_description
1 polymer ?
#
loop_
_entity_poly.entity_id
_entity_poly.type
_entity_poly.pdbx_seq_one_letter_code
_entity_poly.pdbx_strand_id
1 'polypeptide(L)'
;MNTKNEIVSLTNVIKNYGNGKVITKALQGIDLKINQGDFSVMMGPSGCGKSTMLNIIGGLDKATSGEVKFDGKDFNSLTNKELSIIRRNQIGFVFQNYNLLPVLTAYENAEYVLMLQEMPISQRKEKVMHFFKEMGLDGLENRFPRELSGGQQQRVAIARAVVSDPLLVLADEITANVDSETAQSLLLLIEKLNKINKTTFLISTHDPEVIKFAKKVIVLKDGRIDKEELSSENI
;
A
#
# COMPACT_ATOMS: atom_id res chain seq x y z
N MET A 1 -3.23 -11.11 -27.71
CA MET A 1 -2.39 -11.19 -26.49
C MET A 1 -2.79 -10.01 -25.63
N ASN A 2 -3.51 -10.25 -24.52
CA ASN A 2 -3.81 -9.18 -23.56
C ASN A 2 -2.50 -8.80 -22.87
N THR A 3 -1.86 -7.73 -23.30
CA THR A 3 -0.76 -7.09 -22.56
C THR A 3 -1.37 -6.56 -21.27
N LYS A 4 -1.22 -7.28 -20.16
CA LYS A 4 -1.55 -6.75 -18.83
C LYS A 4 -0.81 -5.44 -18.67
N ASN A 5 -1.53 -4.37 -18.33
CA ASN A 5 -0.95 -3.04 -18.20
C ASN A 5 -0.05 -3.00 -16.94
N GLU A 6 1.27 -2.89 -17.13
CA GLU A 6 2.22 -2.79 -16.03
C GLU A 6 2.01 -1.48 -15.27
N ILE A 7 1.63 -1.56 -13.99
CA ILE A 7 1.47 -0.37 -13.13
C ILE A 7 2.76 -0.01 -12.40
N VAL A 8 3.56 -1.02 -12.03
CA VAL A 8 4.89 -0.85 -11.40
C VAL A 8 5.92 -1.64 -12.19
N SER A 9 7.04 -1.02 -12.51
CA SER A 9 8.22 -1.67 -13.09
C SER A 9 9.48 -1.18 -12.38
N LEU A 10 10.22 -2.11 -11.79
CA LEU A 10 11.55 -1.90 -11.23
C LEU A 10 12.56 -2.61 -12.09
N THR A 11 13.68 -1.93 -12.44
CA THR A 11 14.78 -2.52 -13.22
C THR A 11 16.08 -2.26 -12.51
N ASN A 12 16.73 -3.33 -12.04
CA ASN A 12 18.00 -3.32 -11.33
C ASN A 12 18.08 -2.27 -10.20
N VAL A 13 17.00 -2.19 -9.39
CA VAL A 13 16.88 -1.17 -8.34
C VAL A 13 17.78 -1.51 -7.16
N ILE A 14 18.65 -0.57 -6.80
CA ILE A 14 19.56 -0.65 -5.65
C ILE A 14 19.20 0.47 -4.66
N LYS A 15 19.20 0.16 -3.36
CA LYS A 15 19.08 1.14 -2.30
C LYS A 15 20.13 0.91 -1.22
N ASN A 16 20.91 1.94 -0.98
CA ASN A 16 21.89 1.99 0.08
C ASN A 16 21.54 3.12 1.06
N TYR A 17 21.67 2.87 2.35
CA TYR A 17 21.57 3.88 3.40
C TYR A 17 22.93 4.08 4.06
N GLY A 18 23.17 5.27 4.54
CA GLY A 18 24.41 5.66 5.23
C GLY A 18 25.39 6.41 4.34
N ASN A 19 26.39 7.02 4.98
CA ASN A 19 27.45 7.78 4.35
C ASN A 19 28.82 7.29 4.85
N GLY A 20 29.80 7.23 3.95
CA GLY A 20 31.19 6.94 4.29
C GLY A 20 31.45 5.50 4.71
N LYS A 21 31.90 5.25 5.96
CA LYS A 21 32.41 3.93 6.39
C LYS A 21 31.36 2.86 6.67
N VAL A 22 30.11 3.26 6.89
CA VAL A 22 28.99 2.32 7.18
C VAL A 22 27.90 2.48 6.15
N ILE A 23 27.77 1.49 5.26
CA ILE A 23 26.74 1.43 4.24
C ILE A 23 25.87 0.20 4.48
N THR A 24 24.56 0.42 4.66
CA THR A 24 23.58 -0.67 4.71
C THR A 24 22.94 -0.83 3.33
N LYS A 25 23.16 -2.00 2.72
CA LYS A 25 22.57 -2.35 1.41
C LYS A 25 21.15 -2.88 1.62
N ALA A 26 20.17 -2.02 1.51
CA ALA A 26 18.77 -2.37 1.76
C ALA A 26 18.13 -3.11 0.58
N LEU A 27 18.44 -2.70 -0.66
CA LEU A 27 18.04 -3.40 -1.88
C LEU A 27 19.25 -3.57 -2.80
N GLN A 28 19.34 -4.73 -3.47
CA GLN A 28 20.52 -5.17 -4.19
C GLN A 28 20.18 -5.70 -5.60
N GLY A 29 19.72 -4.83 -6.48
CA GLY A 29 19.37 -5.16 -7.87
C GLY A 29 18.01 -5.86 -7.96
N ILE A 30 16.95 -5.13 -7.64
CA ILE A 30 15.58 -5.61 -7.71
C ILE A 30 15.03 -5.41 -9.12
N ASP A 31 14.57 -6.50 -9.73
CA ASP A 31 13.74 -6.50 -10.93
C ASP A 31 12.34 -6.99 -10.53
N LEU A 32 11.29 -6.19 -10.77
CA LEU A 32 9.92 -6.52 -10.39
C LEU A 32 8.92 -5.85 -11.33
N LYS A 33 7.88 -6.59 -11.71
CA LYS A 33 6.73 -6.06 -12.45
C LYS A 33 5.43 -6.40 -11.72
N ILE A 34 4.55 -5.41 -11.57
CA ILE A 34 3.20 -5.56 -11.03
C ILE A 34 2.23 -5.03 -12.07
N ASN A 35 1.20 -5.80 -12.39
CA ASN A 35 0.17 -5.39 -13.34
C ASN A 35 -1.01 -4.76 -12.61
N GLN A 36 -1.74 -3.92 -13.34
CA GLN A 36 -2.98 -3.34 -12.83
C GLN A 36 -3.98 -4.43 -12.43
N GLY A 37 -4.58 -4.28 -11.25
CA GLY A 37 -5.53 -5.23 -10.68
C GLY A 37 -4.89 -6.48 -10.06
N ASP A 38 -3.55 -6.57 -10.00
CA ASP A 38 -2.90 -7.66 -9.27
C ASP A 38 -3.10 -7.48 -7.76
N PHE A 39 -3.26 -8.62 -7.06
CA PHE A 39 -3.14 -8.72 -5.61
C PHE A 39 -1.82 -9.44 -5.32
N SER A 40 -0.79 -8.66 -4.96
CA SER A 40 0.56 -9.18 -4.75
C SER A 40 0.95 -9.09 -3.28
N VAL A 41 1.61 -10.14 -2.79
CA VAL A 41 2.13 -10.21 -1.42
C VAL A 41 3.65 -10.32 -1.46
N MET A 42 4.31 -9.50 -0.66
CA MET A 42 5.74 -9.49 -0.48
C MET A 42 6.09 -10.04 0.89
N MET A 43 6.84 -11.14 0.91
CA MET A 43 7.27 -11.84 2.11
C MET A 43 8.76 -11.74 2.34
N GLY A 44 9.17 -12.04 3.55
CA GLY A 44 10.58 -12.18 3.94
C GLY A 44 10.82 -11.80 5.39
N PRO A 45 11.99 -12.15 5.96
CA PRO A 45 12.34 -11.85 7.33
C PRO A 45 12.36 -10.34 7.62
N SER A 46 12.31 -9.97 8.90
CA SER A 46 12.48 -8.57 9.30
C SER A 46 13.83 -8.03 8.80
N GLY A 47 13.84 -6.80 8.31
CA GLY A 47 15.05 -6.15 7.79
C GLY A 47 15.47 -6.57 6.37
N CYS A 48 14.76 -7.47 5.67
CA CYS A 48 15.14 -7.90 4.31
C CYS A 48 14.87 -6.87 3.20
N GLY A 49 14.27 -5.70 3.52
CA GLY A 49 14.04 -4.61 2.56
C GLY A 49 12.59 -4.36 2.14
N LYS A 50 11.58 -5.05 2.72
CA LYS A 50 10.16 -4.89 2.33
C LYS A 50 9.66 -3.45 2.40
N SER A 51 9.74 -2.81 3.56
CA SER A 51 9.29 -1.42 3.74
C SER A 51 10.11 -0.44 2.88
N THR A 52 11.40 -0.71 2.67
CA THR A 52 12.23 0.08 1.74
C THR A 52 11.70 -0.01 0.32
N MET A 53 11.35 -1.22 -0.14
CA MET A 53 10.79 -1.42 -1.48
C MET A 53 9.44 -0.73 -1.64
N LEU A 54 8.53 -0.85 -0.64
CA LEU A 54 7.25 -0.12 -0.64
C LEU A 54 7.46 1.40 -0.71
N ASN A 55 8.42 1.94 0.06
CA ASN A 55 8.71 3.38 0.06
C ASN A 55 9.24 3.86 -1.29
N ILE A 56 10.07 3.07 -1.97
CA ILE A 56 10.59 3.41 -3.31
C ILE A 56 9.49 3.34 -4.35
N ILE A 57 8.67 2.28 -4.36
CA ILE A 57 7.53 2.14 -5.28
C ILE A 57 6.52 3.28 -5.05
N GLY A 58 6.33 3.67 -3.80
CA GLY A 58 5.44 4.77 -3.43
C GLY A 58 6.01 6.17 -3.64
N GLY A 59 7.27 6.30 -4.08
CA GLY A 59 7.94 7.59 -4.24
C GLY A 59 8.12 8.37 -2.93
N LEU A 60 8.14 7.66 -1.78
CA LEU A 60 8.47 8.23 -0.48
C LEU A 60 9.98 8.29 -0.27
N ASP A 61 10.71 7.39 -0.92
CA ASP A 61 12.17 7.36 -0.93
C ASP A 61 12.66 7.15 -2.37
N LYS A 62 13.92 7.51 -2.64
CA LYS A 62 14.55 7.38 -3.95
C LYS A 62 15.50 6.19 -3.98
N ALA A 63 15.52 5.46 -5.09
CA ALA A 63 16.56 4.47 -5.35
C ALA A 63 17.94 5.15 -5.40
N THR A 64 18.97 4.40 -4.99
CA THR A 64 20.37 4.82 -5.17
C THR A 64 20.77 4.69 -6.64
N SER A 65 20.28 3.65 -7.31
CA SER A 65 20.43 3.42 -8.75
C SER A 65 19.37 2.45 -9.26
N GLY A 66 19.28 2.27 -10.57
CA GLY A 66 18.24 1.50 -11.24
C GLY A 66 17.07 2.37 -11.66
N GLU A 67 16.07 1.77 -12.31
CA GLU A 67 14.91 2.48 -12.84
C GLU A 67 13.65 2.09 -12.04
N VAL A 68 12.83 3.10 -11.69
CA VAL A 68 11.55 2.93 -10.98
C VAL A 68 10.46 3.59 -11.81
N LYS A 69 9.58 2.80 -12.39
CA LYS A 69 8.42 3.30 -13.15
C LYS A 69 7.11 2.99 -12.43
N PHE A 70 6.22 3.98 -12.43
CA PHE A 70 4.84 3.86 -12.00
C PHE A 70 3.93 4.43 -13.09
N ASP A 71 2.99 3.63 -13.57
CA ASP A 71 2.08 3.99 -14.67
C ASP A 71 2.83 4.61 -15.86
N GLY A 72 3.93 3.95 -16.26
CA GLY A 72 4.82 4.37 -17.36
C GLY A 72 5.71 5.57 -17.08
N LYS A 73 5.60 6.26 -15.92
CA LYS A 73 6.39 7.42 -15.54
C LYS A 73 7.63 7.01 -14.75
N ASP A 74 8.81 7.43 -15.20
CA ASP A 74 10.06 7.20 -14.47
C ASP A 74 10.19 8.17 -13.29
N PHE A 75 10.18 7.63 -12.06
CA PHE A 75 10.30 8.40 -10.81
C PHE A 75 11.62 9.13 -10.66
N ASN A 76 12.69 8.65 -11.32
CA ASN A 76 13.99 9.30 -11.28
C ASN A 76 13.98 10.66 -12.01
N SER A 77 13.11 10.81 -12.99
CA SER A 77 12.96 12.05 -13.78
C SER A 77 12.06 13.10 -13.12
N LEU A 78 11.30 12.70 -12.08
CA LEU A 78 10.28 13.55 -11.47
C LEU A 78 10.84 14.38 -10.29
N THR A 79 10.31 15.59 -10.17
CA THR A 79 10.50 16.46 -9.00
C THR A 79 9.72 15.95 -7.80
N ASN A 80 10.09 16.39 -6.60
CA ASN A 80 9.33 16.04 -5.38
C ASN A 80 7.87 16.53 -5.43
N LYS A 81 7.58 17.62 -6.13
CA LYS A 81 6.23 18.14 -6.34
C LYS A 81 5.41 17.18 -7.22
N GLU A 82 5.97 16.71 -8.31
CA GLU A 82 5.30 15.75 -9.21
C GLU A 82 5.07 14.40 -8.53
N LEU A 83 6.07 13.88 -7.78
CA LEU A 83 5.90 12.69 -6.96
C LEU A 83 4.79 12.86 -5.91
N SER A 84 4.67 14.05 -5.28
CA SER A 84 3.60 14.36 -4.32
C SER A 84 2.22 14.32 -4.98
N ILE A 85 2.09 14.80 -6.22
CA ILE A 85 0.84 14.75 -6.99
C ILE A 85 0.45 13.32 -7.33
N ILE A 86 1.43 12.48 -7.73
CA ILE A 86 1.19 11.05 -7.99
C ILE A 86 0.71 10.34 -6.72
N ARG A 87 1.42 10.52 -5.60
CA ARG A 87 1.00 9.93 -4.30
C ARG A 87 -0.40 10.32 -3.92
N ARG A 88 -0.72 11.62 -3.99
CA ARG A 88 -2.04 12.15 -3.65
C ARG A 88 -3.16 11.55 -4.49
N ASN A 89 -2.92 11.33 -5.78
CA ASN A 89 -3.98 11.02 -6.73
C ASN A 89 -4.06 9.53 -7.12
N GLN A 90 -2.97 8.79 -6.98
CA GLN A 90 -2.87 7.46 -7.59
C GLN A 90 -2.35 6.37 -6.64
N ILE A 91 -1.82 6.72 -5.46
CA ILE A 91 -1.24 5.75 -4.53
C ILE A 91 -1.87 5.90 -3.15
N GLY A 92 -2.48 4.82 -2.66
CA GLY A 92 -2.91 4.70 -1.27
C GLY A 92 -1.83 4.06 -0.41
N PHE A 93 -1.71 4.48 0.85
CA PHE A 93 -0.76 3.91 1.80
C PHE A 93 -1.48 3.43 3.06
N VAL A 94 -1.18 2.19 3.46
CA VAL A 94 -1.57 1.61 4.75
C VAL A 94 -0.29 1.24 5.50
N PHE A 95 -0.05 1.86 6.65
CA PHE A 95 1.15 1.66 7.45
C PHE A 95 0.87 0.71 8.62
N GLN A 96 1.87 -0.02 9.07
CA GLN A 96 1.81 -0.93 10.21
C GLN A 96 1.26 -0.25 11.49
N ASN A 97 1.67 0.99 11.76
CA ASN A 97 1.23 1.77 12.93
C ASN A 97 0.04 2.70 12.60
N TYR A 98 -0.77 2.36 11.57
CA TYR A 98 -1.94 3.12 11.09
C TYR A 98 -1.61 4.53 10.60
N ASN A 99 -0.72 5.25 11.25
CA ASN A 99 -0.32 6.64 10.99
C ASN A 99 -1.54 7.57 10.80
N LEU A 100 -2.55 7.39 11.66
CA LEU A 100 -3.68 8.31 11.74
C LEU A 100 -3.24 9.61 12.42
N LEU A 101 -3.78 10.73 11.95
CA LEU A 101 -3.54 12.03 12.55
C LEU A 101 -4.35 12.11 13.87
N PRO A 102 -3.69 12.20 15.04
CA PRO A 102 -4.37 12.05 16.35
C PRO A 102 -5.32 13.20 16.68
N VAL A 103 -5.15 14.33 15.99
CA VAL A 103 -5.97 15.55 16.15
C VAL A 103 -7.20 15.58 15.22
N LEU A 104 -7.32 14.61 14.33
CA LEU A 104 -8.44 14.44 13.40
C LEU A 104 -9.31 13.26 13.84
N THR A 105 -10.61 13.38 13.63
CA THR A 105 -11.57 12.28 13.81
C THR A 105 -11.33 11.15 12.79
N ALA A 106 -12.01 10.03 12.94
CA ALA A 106 -11.97 8.92 11.98
C ALA A 106 -12.41 9.39 10.58
N TYR A 107 -13.51 10.14 10.51
CA TYR A 107 -14.00 10.72 9.27
C TYR A 107 -12.98 11.65 8.62
N GLU A 108 -12.44 12.61 9.38
CA GLU A 108 -11.46 13.58 8.88
C GLU A 108 -10.15 12.92 8.42
N ASN A 109 -9.71 11.86 9.12
CA ASN A 109 -8.57 11.05 8.67
C ASN A 109 -8.82 10.42 7.29
N ALA A 110 -9.99 9.84 7.07
CA ALA A 110 -10.34 9.22 5.79
C ALA A 110 -10.56 10.28 4.70
N GLU A 111 -11.21 11.41 5.02
CA GLU A 111 -11.50 12.50 4.10
C GLU A 111 -10.23 13.24 3.62
N TYR A 112 -9.16 13.21 4.40
CA TYR A 112 -8.00 14.10 4.26
C TYR A 112 -7.41 14.11 2.84
N VAL A 113 -7.26 12.95 2.20
CA VAL A 113 -6.74 12.86 0.84
C VAL A 113 -7.67 13.52 -0.18
N LEU A 114 -8.98 13.37 -0.03
CA LEU A 114 -9.97 13.98 -0.93
C LEU A 114 -10.01 15.52 -0.79
N MET A 115 -9.76 16.00 0.43
CA MET A 115 -9.60 17.44 0.69
C MET A 115 -8.37 17.99 -0.06
N LEU A 116 -7.25 17.28 -0.03
CA LEU A 116 -6.04 17.65 -0.78
C LEU A 116 -6.24 17.57 -2.30
N GLN A 117 -7.19 16.77 -2.78
CA GLN A 117 -7.61 16.69 -4.18
C GLN A 117 -8.61 17.81 -4.57
N GLU A 118 -8.95 18.70 -3.64
CA GLU A 118 -9.90 19.79 -3.83
C GLU A 118 -11.32 19.31 -4.21
N MET A 119 -11.67 18.06 -3.81
CA MET A 119 -12.98 17.50 -4.07
C MET A 119 -14.07 18.27 -3.29
N PRO A 120 -15.25 18.57 -3.88
CA PRO A 120 -16.37 19.23 -3.18
C PRO A 120 -16.81 18.48 -1.92
N ILE A 121 -17.17 19.21 -0.85
CA ILE A 121 -17.52 18.66 0.47
C ILE A 121 -18.62 17.59 0.37
N SER A 122 -19.64 17.81 -0.43
CA SER A 122 -20.76 16.85 -0.60
C SER A 122 -20.27 15.50 -1.16
N GLN A 123 -19.38 15.52 -2.16
CA GLN A 123 -18.82 14.32 -2.76
C GLN A 123 -17.85 13.60 -1.81
N ARG A 124 -17.04 14.36 -1.04
CA ARG A 124 -16.17 13.78 -0.01
C ARG A 124 -16.99 13.02 1.01
N LYS A 125 -18.06 13.65 1.53
CA LYS A 125 -18.93 13.04 2.52
C LYS A 125 -19.57 11.76 2.00
N GLU A 126 -20.10 11.77 0.78
CA GLU A 126 -20.69 10.59 0.15
C GLU A 126 -19.69 9.44 0.06
N LYS A 127 -18.49 9.70 -0.47
CA LYS A 127 -17.43 8.67 -0.61
C LYS A 127 -16.99 8.12 0.74
N VAL A 128 -16.65 8.98 1.70
CA VAL A 128 -16.18 8.53 3.01
C VAL A 128 -17.26 7.70 3.72
N MET A 129 -18.52 8.15 3.73
CA MET A 129 -19.60 7.42 4.38
C MET A 129 -19.90 6.08 3.69
N HIS A 130 -19.76 6.00 2.36
CA HIS A 130 -19.85 4.74 1.64
C HIS A 130 -18.80 3.74 2.14
N PHE A 131 -17.52 4.12 2.19
CA PHE A 131 -16.46 3.25 2.70
C PHE A 131 -16.60 2.94 4.20
N PHE A 132 -17.06 3.88 5.02
CA PHE A 132 -17.30 3.65 6.43
C PHE A 132 -18.34 2.56 6.65
N LYS A 133 -19.44 2.61 5.90
CA LYS A 133 -20.46 1.56 5.93
C LYS A 133 -19.90 0.19 5.51
N GLU A 134 -19.14 0.14 4.39
CA GLU A 134 -18.54 -1.11 3.92
C GLU A 134 -17.54 -1.70 4.91
N MET A 135 -16.87 -0.85 5.69
CA MET A 135 -15.84 -1.23 6.66
C MET A 135 -16.39 -1.44 8.08
N GLY A 136 -17.72 -1.31 8.29
CA GLY A 136 -18.35 -1.43 9.60
C GLY A 136 -17.86 -0.37 10.59
N LEU A 137 -17.67 0.87 10.12
CA LEU A 137 -17.27 2.04 10.90
C LEU A 137 -18.44 3.00 11.17
N ASP A 138 -19.69 2.61 10.85
CA ASP A 138 -20.87 3.42 11.09
C ASP A 138 -20.97 3.81 12.58
N GLY A 139 -21.24 5.10 12.85
CA GLY A 139 -21.33 5.65 14.19
C GLY A 139 -20.00 5.97 14.86
N LEU A 140 -18.85 5.73 14.16
CA LEU A 140 -17.52 6.04 14.65
C LEU A 140 -16.90 7.29 14.00
N GLU A 141 -17.64 7.98 13.15
CA GLU A 141 -17.16 9.08 12.30
C GLU A 141 -16.48 10.19 13.13
N ASN A 142 -17.05 10.51 14.28
CA ASN A 142 -16.60 11.59 15.16
C ASN A 142 -15.61 11.14 16.24
N ARG A 143 -15.21 9.85 16.27
CA ARG A 143 -14.23 9.33 17.23
C ARG A 143 -12.82 9.71 16.81
N PHE A 144 -12.01 10.10 17.79
CA PHE A 144 -10.57 10.29 17.58
C PHE A 144 -9.84 8.95 17.61
N PRO A 145 -8.65 8.84 17.00
CA PRO A 145 -7.89 7.58 16.98
C PRO A 145 -7.73 6.92 18.36
N ARG A 146 -7.49 7.68 19.42
CA ARG A 146 -7.36 7.17 20.80
C ARG A 146 -8.64 6.52 21.37
N GLU A 147 -9.79 6.76 20.74
CA GLU A 147 -11.10 6.25 21.16
C GLU A 147 -11.51 5.02 20.34
N LEU A 148 -10.67 4.60 19.40
CA LEU A 148 -10.88 3.47 18.50
C LEU A 148 -10.02 2.28 18.92
N SER A 149 -10.55 1.05 18.78
CA SER A 149 -9.73 -0.16 18.88
C SER A 149 -8.67 -0.24 17.77
N GLY A 150 -7.65 -1.08 17.93
CA GLY A 150 -6.62 -1.29 16.92
C GLY A 150 -7.21 -1.68 15.54
N GLY A 151 -8.17 -2.62 15.54
CA GLY A 151 -8.87 -3.02 14.31
C GLY A 151 -9.70 -1.90 13.67
N GLN A 152 -10.35 -1.05 14.49
CA GLN A 152 -11.07 0.11 13.98
C GLN A 152 -10.11 1.15 13.40
N GLN A 153 -8.98 1.42 14.05
CA GLN A 153 -7.94 2.30 13.52
C GLN A 153 -7.39 1.79 12.18
N GLN A 154 -7.17 0.48 12.07
CA GLN A 154 -6.72 -0.14 10.83
C GLN A 154 -7.75 0.01 9.71
N ARG A 155 -9.03 -0.19 10.00
CA ARG A 155 -10.11 0.04 9.02
C ARG A 155 -10.18 1.50 8.57
N VAL A 156 -10.01 2.46 9.46
CA VAL A 156 -9.91 3.90 9.10
C VAL A 156 -8.70 4.16 8.22
N ALA A 157 -7.53 3.56 8.53
CA ALA A 157 -6.33 3.71 7.70
C ALA A 157 -6.52 3.12 6.29
N ILE A 158 -7.22 1.98 6.17
CA ILE A 158 -7.58 1.39 4.87
C ILE A 158 -8.57 2.30 4.14
N ALA A 159 -9.63 2.81 4.83
CA ALA A 159 -10.58 3.76 4.23
C ALA A 159 -9.86 4.96 3.63
N ARG A 160 -8.95 5.58 4.40
CA ARG A 160 -8.10 6.69 3.93
C ARG A 160 -7.30 6.34 2.68
N ALA A 161 -6.78 5.11 2.61
CA ALA A 161 -5.95 4.68 1.49
C ALA A 161 -6.75 4.45 0.21
N VAL A 162 -8.02 4.00 0.31
CA VAL A 162 -8.81 3.59 -0.87
C VAL A 162 -9.87 4.61 -1.30
N VAL A 163 -10.23 5.58 -0.45
CA VAL A 163 -11.33 6.52 -0.70
C VAL A 163 -11.12 7.41 -1.95
N SER A 164 -9.86 7.58 -2.37
CA SER A 164 -9.49 8.35 -3.57
C SER A 164 -9.50 7.52 -4.86
N ASP A 165 -9.94 6.27 -4.82
CA ASP A 165 -9.89 5.31 -5.92
C ASP A 165 -8.49 5.19 -6.55
N PRO A 166 -7.45 4.86 -5.74
CA PRO A 166 -6.08 4.83 -6.21
C PRO A 166 -5.84 3.67 -7.19
N LEU A 167 -4.85 3.83 -8.08
CA LEU A 167 -4.40 2.76 -8.98
C LEU A 167 -3.66 1.66 -8.21
N LEU A 168 -2.93 2.03 -7.15
CA LEU A 168 -2.11 1.14 -6.33
C LEU A 168 -2.30 1.45 -4.85
N VAL A 169 -2.49 0.42 -4.05
CA VAL A 169 -2.40 0.47 -2.58
C VAL A 169 -1.16 -0.27 -2.12
N LEU A 170 -0.30 0.43 -1.41
CA LEU A 170 0.89 -0.10 -0.74
C LEU A 170 0.58 -0.29 0.73
N ALA A 171 0.71 -1.51 1.22
CA ALA A 171 0.34 -1.85 2.59
C ALA A 171 1.48 -2.57 3.31
N ASP A 172 1.90 -2.04 4.46
CA ASP A 172 2.98 -2.61 5.26
C ASP A 172 2.37 -3.24 6.52
N GLU A 173 2.47 -4.59 6.63
CA GLU A 173 2.10 -5.40 7.81
C GLU A 173 0.68 -5.12 8.35
N ILE A 174 -0.33 -5.16 7.47
CA ILE A 174 -1.71 -4.74 7.78
C ILE A 174 -2.44 -5.59 8.84
N THR A 175 -1.95 -6.78 9.13
CA THR A 175 -2.53 -7.70 10.12
C THR A 175 -1.75 -7.76 11.44
N ALA A 176 -0.60 -7.08 11.54
CA ALA A 176 0.34 -7.25 12.65
C ALA A 176 -0.21 -6.83 14.03
N ASN A 177 -1.15 -5.88 14.08
CA ASN A 177 -1.64 -5.25 15.32
C ASN A 177 -3.14 -5.52 15.58
N VAL A 178 -3.70 -6.55 14.97
CA VAL A 178 -5.11 -6.94 15.13
C VAL A 178 -5.24 -8.42 15.44
N ASP A 179 -6.34 -8.81 16.07
CA ASP A 179 -6.66 -10.21 16.32
C ASP A 179 -6.99 -10.96 15.01
N SER A 180 -6.97 -12.29 15.07
CA SER A 180 -7.13 -13.15 13.89
C SER A 180 -8.48 -12.98 13.17
N GLU A 181 -9.57 -12.76 13.92
CA GLU A 181 -10.90 -12.53 13.33
C GLU A 181 -10.97 -11.20 12.59
N THR A 182 -10.45 -10.16 13.22
CA THR A 182 -10.31 -8.84 12.60
C THR A 182 -9.40 -8.91 11.38
N ALA A 183 -8.26 -9.60 11.43
CA ALA A 183 -7.34 -9.79 10.31
C ALA A 183 -8.05 -10.45 9.11
N GLN A 184 -8.78 -11.55 9.35
CA GLN A 184 -9.52 -12.23 8.29
C GLN A 184 -10.58 -11.32 7.66
N SER A 185 -11.34 -10.58 8.47
CA SER A 185 -12.36 -9.65 7.97
C SER A 185 -11.76 -8.51 7.13
N LEU A 186 -10.57 -8.01 7.50
CA LEU A 186 -9.83 -7.01 6.74
C LEU A 186 -9.35 -7.55 5.38
N LEU A 187 -8.83 -8.79 5.35
CA LEU A 187 -8.37 -9.41 4.12
C LEU A 187 -9.50 -9.65 3.12
N LEU A 188 -10.66 -10.14 3.60
CA LEU A 188 -11.85 -10.30 2.77
C LEU A 188 -12.34 -8.96 2.20
N LEU A 189 -12.28 -7.90 3.00
CA LEU A 189 -12.62 -6.55 2.55
C LEU A 189 -11.67 -6.07 1.44
N ILE A 190 -10.35 -6.22 1.63
CA ILE A 190 -9.34 -5.83 0.64
C ILE A 190 -9.48 -6.65 -0.64
N GLU A 191 -9.74 -7.95 -0.52
CA GLU A 191 -10.01 -8.81 -1.67
C GLU A 191 -11.24 -8.34 -2.45
N LYS A 192 -12.33 -7.99 -1.74
CA LYS A 192 -13.54 -7.40 -2.35
C LYS A 192 -13.20 -6.13 -3.13
N LEU A 193 -12.43 -5.21 -2.53
CA LEU A 193 -11.99 -3.97 -3.18
C LEU A 193 -11.14 -4.26 -4.43
N ASN A 194 -10.22 -5.22 -4.37
CA ASN A 194 -9.43 -5.62 -5.54
C ASN A 194 -10.31 -6.17 -6.66
N LYS A 195 -11.28 -7.05 -6.34
CA LYS A 195 -12.14 -7.69 -7.34
C LYS A 195 -13.12 -6.71 -8.00
N ILE A 196 -13.73 -5.81 -7.21
CA ILE A 196 -14.77 -4.87 -7.69
C ILE A 196 -14.13 -3.67 -8.39
N ASN A 197 -13.20 -2.98 -7.70
CA ASN A 197 -12.66 -1.71 -8.17
C ASN A 197 -11.42 -1.88 -9.06
N LYS A 198 -10.91 -3.12 -9.20
CA LYS A 198 -9.66 -3.42 -9.90
C LYS A 198 -8.46 -2.67 -9.34
N THR A 199 -8.54 -2.23 -8.09
CA THR A 199 -7.42 -1.59 -7.38
C THR A 199 -6.28 -2.60 -7.23
N THR A 200 -5.07 -2.20 -7.59
CA THR A 200 -3.87 -3.03 -7.41
C THR A 200 -3.43 -2.98 -5.95
N PHE A 201 -3.08 -4.12 -5.37
CA PHE A 201 -2.53 -4.20 -4.01
C PHE A 201 -1.14 -4.81 -4.01
N LEU A 202 -0.22 -4.19 -3.29
CA LEU A 202 1.06 -4.76 -2.90
C LEU A 202 1.17 -4.70 -1.38
N ILE A 203 1.11 -5.86 -0.73
CA ILE A 203 1.09 -5.99 0.73
C ILE A 203 2.38 -6.65 1.18
N SER A 204 3.13 -6.01 2.08
CA SER A 204 4.22 -6.67 2.80
C SER A 204 3.68 -7.38 4.03
N THR A 205 4.10 -8.60 4.28
CA THR A 205 3.70 -9.35 5.47
C THR A 205 4.64 -10.52 5.75
N HIS A 206 4.56 -11.03 6.98
CA HIS A 206 5.09 -12.34 7.37
C HIS A 206 3.97 -13.31 7.76
N ASP A 207 2.70 -12.89 7.67
CA ASP A 207 1.52 -13.67 8.02
C ASP A 207 1.13 -14.60 6.87
N PRO A 208 1.14 -15.94 7.07
CA PRO A 208 0.75 -16.91 6.03
C PRO A 208 -0.71 -16.80 5.61
N GLU A 209 -1.61 -16.27 6.46
CA GLU A 209 -3.02 -16.11 6.10
C GLU A 209 -3.20 -15.10 4.96
N VAL A 210 -2.39 -14.03 4.93
CA VAL A 210 -2.43 -13.02 3.86
C VAL A 210 -2.06 -13.64 2.50
N ILE A 211 -1.16 -14.63 2.50
CA ILE A 211 -0.67 -15.29 1.28
C ILE A 211 -1.79 -16.02 0.56
N LYS A 212 -2.76 -16.58 1.28
CA LYS A 212 -3.90 -17.30 0.69
C LYS A 212 -4.73 -16.42 -0.26
N PHE A 213 -4.69 -15.10 -0.09
CA PHE A 213 -5.38 -14.13 -0.94
C PHE A 213 -4.53 -13.67 -2.13
N ALA A 214 -3.24 -13.96 -2.13
CA ALA A 214 -2.30 -13.47 -3.13
C ALA A 214 -2.47 -14.21 -4.47
N LYS A 215 -2.49 -13.45 -5.57
CA LYS A 215 -2.30 -14.00 -6.93
C LYS A 215 -0.82 -14.12 -7.28
N LYS A 216 0.02 -13.29 -6.65
CA LYS A 216 1.47 -13.27 -6.83
C LYS A 216 2.15 -13.13 -5.47
N VAL A 217 3.09 -14.01 -5.18
CA VAL A 217 3.93 -13.97 -3.97
C VAL A 217 5.36 -13.65 -4.39
N ILE A 218 5.95 -12.65 -3.72
CA ILE A 218 7.31 -12.17 -3.93
C ILE A 218 8.08 -12.43 -2.65
N VAL A 219 9.07 -13.30 -2.67
CA VAL A 219 9.91 -13.62 -1.51
C VAL A 219 11.16 -12.75 -1.56
N LEU A 220 11.32 -11.89 -0.56
CA LEU A 220 12.50 -11.04 -0.38
C LEU A 220 13.46 -11.67 0.64
N LYS A 221 14.75 -11.70 0.30
CA LYS A 221 15.83 -12.15 1.19
C LYS A 221 17.06 -11.28 0.96
N ASP A 222 17.62 -10.72 2.03
CA ASP A 222 18.85 -9.93 2.01
C ASP A 222 18.89 -8.85 0.92
N GLY A 223 17.77 -8.14 0.74
CA GLY A 223 17.63 -7.08 -0.27
C GLY A 223 17.51 -7.55 -1.71
N ARG A 224 17.25 -8.84 -1.96
CA ARG A 224 17.05 -9.43 -3.30
C ARG A 224 15.74 -10.15 -3.38
N ILE A 225 15.17 -10.27 -4.58
CA ILE A 225 14.07 -11.20 -4.83
C ILE A 225 14.69 -12.59 -4.96
N ASP A 226 14.35 -13.47 -4.02
CA ASP A 226 14.77 -14.88 -4.01
C ASP A 226 13.84 -15.71 -4.91
N LYS A 227 12.54 -15.41 -4.89
CA LYS A 227 11.52 -16.17 -5.60
C LYS A 227 10.28 -15.32 -5.93
N GLU A 228 9.69 -15.56 -7.09
CA GLU A 228 8.35 -15.10 -7.46
C GLU A 228 7.48 -16.31 -7.81
N GLU A 229 6.30 -16.39 -7.20
CA GLU A 229 5.34 -17.47 -7.42
C GLU A 229 3.98 -16.88 -7.81
N LEU A 230 3.35 -17.45 -8.82
CA LEU A 230 1.94 -17.23 -9.12
C LEU A 230 1.12 -18.26 -8.36
N SER A 231 0.12 -17.83 -7.60
CA SER A 231 -0.80 -18.75 -6.93
C SER A 231 -1.66 -19.48 -7.96
N SER A 232 -1.63 -20.80 -7.91
CA SER A 232 -2.41 -21.67 -8.83
C SER A 232 -3.90 -21.77 -8.45
N GLU A 233 -4.33 -21.19 -7.34
CA GLU A 233 -5.70 -21.37 -6.81
C GLU A 233 -6.72 -20.30 -7.26
N ASN A 234 -6.34 -19.34 -8.10
CA ASN A 234 -7.21 -18.23 -8.53
C ASN A 234 -7.20 -18.01 -10.06
N ILE A 235 -7.25 -19.10 -10.85
CA ILE A 235 -7.54 -19.05 -12.31
C ILE A 235 -8.99 -19.44 -12.55
#